data_82133bea63d0bf882c2858ef85d182a1
#
_entry.id   82133bea63d0bf882c2858ef85d182a1
#
_cell.length_a   1.000
_cell.length_b   1.000
_cell.length_c   1.000
_cell.angle_alpha   90.00
_cell.angle_beta   90.00
_cell.angle_gamma   90.00
#
_symmetry.space_group_name_H-M   'P 1'
#
loop_
_entity.id
_entity.type
_entity.pdbx_description
1 polymer ?
#
loop_
_entity_poly.entity_id
_entity_poly.type
_entity_poly.pdbx_seq_one_letter_code
_entity_poly.pdbx_strand_id
1 'polypeptide(L)'
;MNFILRYPAMFIDNYSSELKQHFLFLFEKGYTLDNIRKDIEDVFKIHLDDSDISKITLMLKLRQNKNYEDLPGEEWRSLDIIGFPLYFVSNKGRVRRLNRLKTLKKNRGGYLELNLYRLNRFVTRTVHRLVMIGFTRVLMSDKQINHKDMNKENNHLENLEWCTAKENIAHLRKNNLEYVSNSVEKMSGENNLYSKLKSEDVFTIRNSNQSNKELSIVFDVKPEQIRRIRKRKAWKHLN
;
A
#
# COMPACT_ATOMS: atom_id res chain seq x y z
N MET A 1 -33.00 15.27 -6.37
CA MET A 1 -32.67 15.54 -4.96
C MET A 1 -31.39 14.78 -4.63
N ASN A 2 -30.25 15.45 -4.70
CA ASN A 2 -28.94 14.84 -4.37
C ASN A 2 -28.72 14.91 -2.87
N PHE A 3 -28.98 13.82 -2.18
CA PHE A 3 -28.53 13.66 -0.80
C PHE A 3 -27.01 13.48 -0.79
N ILE A 4 -26.26 14.58 -0.71
CA ILE A 4 -24.86 14.54 -0.31
C ILE A 4 -24.87 14.28 1.19
N LEU A 5 -24.72 13.01 1.56
CA LEU A 5 -24.40 12.64 2.94
C LEU A 5 -23.01 13.23 3.26
N ARG A 6 -22.98 14.43 3.84
CA ARG A 6 -21.77 14.99 4.46
C ARG A 6 -21.42 14.10 5.66
N TYR A 7 -20.31 13.40 5.57
CA TYR A 7 -19.87 12.47 6.58
C TYR A 7 -19.31 13.19 7.82
N PRO A 8 -19.57 12.66 9.06
CA PRO A 8 -19.19 13.31 10.32
C PRO A 8 -17.69 13.63 10.49
N ALA A 9 -16.80 12.86 9.83
CA ALA A 9 -15.36 13.07 9.94
C ALA A 9 -14.88 14.38 9.30
N MET A 10 -15.47 14.81 8.18
CA MET A 10 -15.13 16.10 7.52
C MET A 10 -15.52 17.30 8.39
N PHE A 11 -16.52 17.14 9.26
CA PHE A 11 -17.06 18.23 10.05
C PHE A 11 -16.15 18.61 11.24
N ILE A 12 -15.60 17.62 11.95
CA ILE A 12 -14.74 17.87 13.12
C ILE A 12 -13.35 18.35 12.71
N ASP A 13 -12.84 17.93 11.57
CA ASP A 13 -11.53 18.40 11.07
C ASP A 13 -11.53 19.90 10.71
N ASN A 14 -12.71 20.50 10.50
CA ASN A 14 -12.88 21.94 10.27
C ASN A 14 -12.89 22.79 11.54
N TYR A 15 -12.98 22.18 12.72
CA TYR A 15 -12.95 22.91 13.99
C TYR A 15 -11.57 22.87 14.63
N SER A 16 -11.23 23.92 15.40
CA SER A 16 -9.98 23.99 16.12
C SER A 16 -9.81 22.81 17.10
N SER A 17 -8.57 22.45 17.39
CA SER A 17 -8.27 21.40 18.37
C SER A 17 -8.79 21.76 19.77
N GLU A 18 -8.84 23.04 20.09
CA GLU A 18 -9.35 23.58 21.36
C GLU A 18 -10.84 23.35 21.51
N LEU A 19 -11.64 23.63 20.48
CA LEU A 19 -13.08 23.35 20.49
C LEU A 19 -13.36 21.86 20.66
N LYS A 20 -12.59 21.00 19.97
CA LYS A 20 -12.71 19.55 20.10
C LYS A 20 -12.42 19.06 21.53
N GLN A 21 -11.38 19.59 22.15
CA GLN A 21 -11.03 19.25 23.54
C GLN A 21 -12.07 19.77 24.54
N HIS A 22 -12.54 20.99 24.34
CA HIS A 22 -13.55 21.60 25.18
C HIS A 22 -14.88 20.83 25.12
N PHE A 23 -15.33 20.47 23.93
CA PHE A 23 -16.52 19.61 23.77
C PHE A 23 -16.38 18.27 24.49
N LEU A 24 -15.22 17.61 24.33
CA LEU A 24 -14.93 16.35 25.02
C LEU A 24 -14.95 16.50 26.53
N PHE A 25 -14.34 17.55 27.05
CA PHE A 25 -14.30 17.84 28.48
C PHE A 25 -15.71 17.99 29.04
N LEU A 26 -16.59 18.79 28.43
CA LEU A 26 -17.98 18.97 28.87
C LEU A 26 -18.78 17.67 28.80
N PHE A 27 -18.61 16.90 27.75
CA PHE A 27 -19.28 15.62 27.59
C PHE A 27 -18.85 14.59 28.64
N GLU A 28 -17.55 14.48 28.93
CA GLU A 28 -17.01 13.61 29.97
C GLU A 28 -17.45 14.03 31.40
N LYS A 29 -17.72 15.31 31.61
CA LYS A 29 -18.29 15.84 32.84
C LYS A 29 -19.80 15.60 32.96
N GLY A 30 -20.44 15.00 31.95
CA GLY A 30 -21.85 14.64 31.97
C GLY A 30 -22.82 15.79 31.68
N TYR A 31 -22.36 16.88 31.07
CA TYR A 31 -23.23 17.95 30.60
C TYR A 31 -24.20 17.45 29.54
N THR A 32 -25.41 17.97 29.52
CA THR A 32 -26.39 17.67 28.48
C THR A 32 -25.95 18.29 27.15
N LEU A 33 -26.42 17.74 26.05
CA LEU A 33 -26.04 18.24 24.70
C LEU A 33 -26.47 19.70 24.49
N ASP A 34 -27.61 20.10 25.05
CA ASP A 34 -28.07 21.49 24.96
C ASP A 34 -27.18 22.45 25.78
N ASN A 35 -26.72 22.02 26.97
CA ASN A 35 -25.77 22.79 27.74
C ASN A 35 -24.40 22.88 27.05
N ILE A 36 -23.94 21.79 26.42
CA ILE A 36 -22.71 21.77 25.64
C ILE A 36 -22.83 22.70 24.42
N ARG A 37 -23.98 22.67 23.70
CA ARG A 37 -24.25 23.58 22.60
C ARG A 37 -24.11 25.03 23.02
N LYS A 38 -24.86 25.39 24.09
CA LYS A 38 -24.88 26.76 24.61
C LYS A 38 -23.49 27.23 25.05
N ASP A 39 -22.75 26.40 25.77
CA ASP A 39 -21.40 26.71 26.20
C ASP A 39 -20.44 26.93 25.01
N ILE A 40 -20.50 26.09 23.97
CA ILE A 40 -19.70 26.25 22.75
C ILE A 40 -20.06 27.51 21.98
N GLU A 41 -21.34 27.81 21.85
CA GLU A 41 -21.82 29.08 21.25
C GLU A 41 -21.32 30.31 22.01
N ASP A 42 -21.34 30.23 23.33
CA ASP A 42 -20.91 31.34 24.18
C ASP A 42 -19.38 31.51 24.18
N VAL A 43 -18.62 30.44 24.25
CA VAL A 43 -17.14 30.49 24.35
C VAL A 43 -16.48 30.70 23.00
N PHE A 44 -16.90 29.94 21.98
CA PHE A 44 -16.25 29.93 20.67
C PHE A 44 -16.97 30.79 19.62
N LYS A 45 -18.15 31.32 19.93
CA LYS A 45 -19.00 32.11 18.99
C LYS A 45 -19.34 31.34 17.71
N ILE A 46 -19.53 30.02 17.81
CA ILE A 46 -19.86 29.11 16.73
C ILE A 46 -21.25 28.56 16.98
N HIS A 47 -22.14 28.70 15.99
CA HIS A 47 -23.48 28.09 16.05
C HIS A 47 -23.40 26.61 15.60
N LEU A 48 -23.98 25.71 16.42
CA LEU A 48 -24.09 24.28 16.14
C LEU A 48 -25.55 23.91 15.90
N ASP A 49 -25.89 23.45 14.71
CA ASP A 49 -27.24 22.96 14.41
C ASP A 49 -27.47 21.55 14.98
N ASP A 50 -28.72 21.05 14.90
CA ASP A 50 -29.08 19.73 15.42
C ASP A 50 -28.37 18.60 14.68
N SER A 51 -28.05 18.80 13.40
CA SER A 51 -27.25 17.86 12.60
C SER A 51 -25.82 17.77 13.13
N ASP A 52 -25.24 18.89 13.53
CA ASP A 52 -23.89 18.97 14.05
C ASP A 52 -23.81 18.31 15.42
N ILE A 53 -24.75 18.61 16.31
CA ILE A 53 -24.86 17.98 17.64
C ILE A 53 -25.05 16.47 17.50
N SER A 54 -25.90 16.03 16.57
CA SER A 54 -26.15 14.60 16.33
C SER A 54 -24.89 13.89 15.83
N LYS A 55 -24.12 14.51 14.95
CA LYS A 55 -22.84 13.98 14.43
C LYS A 55 -21.79 13.88 15.55
N ILE A 56 -21.65 14.93 16.33
CA ILE A 56 -20.72 14.97 17.45
C ILE A 56 -21.08 13.90 18.49
N THR A 57 -22.37 13.80 18.84
CA THR A 57 -22.89 12.78 19.78
C THR A 57 -22.60 11.36 19.27
N LEU A 58 -22.88 11.10 18.00
CA LEU A 58 -22.59 9.81 17.38
C LEU A 58 -21.09 9.48 17.48
N MET A 59 -20.22 10.43 17.21
CA MET A 59 -18.77 10.25 17.32
C MET A 59 -18.31 9.99 18.75
N LEU A 60 -18.89 10.66 19.73
CA LEU A 60 -18.58 10.44 21.15
C LEU A 60 -19.06 9.08 21.65
N LYS A 61 -20.29 8.68 21.32
CA LYS A 61 -20.81 7.33 21.61
C LYS A 61 -19.95 6.24 20.96
N LEU A 62 -19.47 6.47 19.73
CA LEU A 62 -18.58 5.55 19.05
C LEU A 62 -17.20 5.47 19.73
N ARG A 63 -16.73 6.55 20.35
CA ARG A 63 -15.48 6.57 21.12
C ARG A 63 -15.56 5.72 22.40
N GLN A 64 -16.71 5.73 23.08
CA GLN A 64 -16.96 4.91 24.27
C GLN A 64 -16.99 3.40 23.97
N ASN A 65 -17.36 3.01 22.75
CA ASN A 65 -17.43 1.61 22.30
C ASN A 65 -16.19 1.15 21.54
N LYS A 66 -15.01 1.67 21.88
CA LYS A 66 -13.75 1.26 21.32
C LYS A 66 -13.42 -0.20 21.70
N ASN A 67 -13.18 -1.05 20.72
CA ASN A 67 -12.89 -2.47 20.92
C ASN A 67 -11.38 -2.80 20.90
N TYR A 68 -10.52 -1.80 21.08
CA TYR A 68 -9.08 -1.95 21.05
C TYR A 68 -8.42 -0.86 21.90
N GLU A 69 -7.19 -1.09 22.29
CA GLU A 69 -6.31 -0.09 22.89
C GLU A 69 -5.33 0.44 21.85
N ASP A 70 -4.96 1.71 21.95
CA ASP A 70 -3.90 2.29 21.11
C ASP A 70 -2.56 1.74 21.58
N LEU A 71 -1.70 1.45 20.61
CA LEU A 71 -0.33 1.04 20.90
C LEU A 71 0.51 2.26 21.34
N PRO A 72 1.59 2.06 22.10
CA PRO A 72 2.50 3.15 22.43
C PRO A 72 2.96 3.93 21.20
N GLY A 73 2.77 5.25 21.22
CA GLY A 73 3.09 6.13 20.09
C GLY A 73 2.27 5.91 18.83
N GLU A 74 1.10 5.30 18.95
CA GLU A 74 0.21 5.11 17.79
C GLU A 74 -0.59 6.37 17.48
N GLU A 75 -0.49 6.80 16.22
CA GLU A 75 -1.24 7.89 15.65
C GLU A 75 -2.20 7.40 14.58
N TRP A 76 -3.36 8.03 14.47
CA TRP A 76 -4.39 7.70 13.48
C TRP A 76 -4.63 8.84 12.52
N ARG A 77 -4.76 8.51 11.23
CA ARG A 77 -5.11 9.47 10.16
C ARG A 77 -6.34 8.99 9.41
N SER A 78 -7.22 9.92 9.06
CA SER A 78 -8.43 9.66 8.26
C SER A 78 -8.05 9.33 6.80
N LEU A 79 -8.83 8.44 6.20
CA LEU A 79 -8.74 8.09 4.77
C LEU A 79 -9.76 8.91 3.93
N ASP A 80 -10.16 10.08 4.40
CA ASP A 80 -11.06 11.02 3.72
C ASP A 80 -10.54 11.44 2.34
N ILE A 81 -9.22 11.65 2.21
CA ILE A 81 -8.56 12.01 0.96
C ILE A 81 -8.83 11.04 -0.21
N ILE A 82 -9.11 9.76 0.11
CA ILE A 82 -9.50 8.75 -0.89
C ILE A 82 -11.00 8.43 -0.82
N GLY A 83 -11.77 9.26 -0.13
CA GLY A 83 -13.22 9.17 -0.05
C GLY A 83 -13.75 8.13 0.95
N PHE A 84 -12.97 7.73 1.95
CA PHE A 84 -13.38 6.82 3.02
C PHE A 84 -13.26 7.49 4.41
N PRO A 85 -14.05 8.54 4.70
CA PRO A 85 -13.91 9.37 5.91
C PRO A 85 -14.17 8.61 7.22
N LEU A 86 -14.88 7.49 7.17
CA LEU A 86 -15.12 6.65 8.36
C LEU A 86 -14.00 5.65 8.65
N TYR A 87 -12.99 5.59 7.77
CA TYR A 87 -11.84 4.70 7.96
C TYR A 87 -10.62 5.50 8.37
N PHE A 88 -9.86 4.92 9.26
CA PHE A 88 -8.61 5.49 9.79
C PHE A 88 -7.51 4.44 9.67
N VAL A 89 -6.31 4.91 9.41
CA VAL A 89 -5.11 4.09 9.38
C VAL A 89 -4.12 4.61 10.40
N SER A 90 -3.40 3.71 11.06
CA SER A 90 -2.38 4.09 12.04
C SER A 90 -0.96 4.03 11.46
N ASN A 91 -0.04 4.79 12.08
CA ASN A 91 1.39 4.69 11.81
C ASN A 91 1.98 3.31 12.15
N LYS A 92 1.23 2.46 12.86
CA LYS A 92 1.59 1.07 13.19
C LYS A 92 0.96 0.04 12.23
N GLY A 93 0.37 0.48 11.11
CA GLY A 93 -0.19 -0.41 10.09
C GLY A 93 -1.53 -1.03 10.45
N ARG A 94 -2.21 -0.53 11.48
CA ARG A 94 -3.57 -0.96 11.82
C ARG A 94 -4.61 -0.13 11.07
N VAL A 95 -5.78 -0.70 10.82
CA VAL A 95 -6.91 0.00 10.18
C VAL A 95 -8.15 -0.15 11.04
N ARG A 96 -8.89 0.93 11.22
CA ARG A 96 -10.20 0.93 11.90
C ARG A 96 -11.27 1.59 11.06
N ARG A 97 -12.51 1.15 11.24
CA ARG A 97 -13.69 1.89 10.80
C ARG A 97 -14.39 2.42 12.04
N LEU A 98 -14.45 3.75 12.15
CA LEU A 98 -14.86 4.40 13.39
C LEU A 98 -14.01 3.87 14.57
N ASN A 99 -14.62 3.27 15.57
CA ASN A 99 -13.96 2.75 16.77
C ASN A 99 -13.73 1.21 16.75
N ARG A 100 -13.83 0.58 15.59
CA ARG A 100 -13.64 -0.86 15.47
C ARG A 100 -12.46 -1.18 14.56
N LEU A 101 -11.47 -1.88 15.11
CA LEU A 101 -10.37 -2.43 14.32
C LEU A 101 -10.91 -3.38 13.26
N LYS A 102 -10.27 -3.34 12.10
CA LYS A 102 -10.57 -4.23 10.99
C LYS A 102 -9.58 -5.38 10.96
N THR A 103 -10.12 -6.58 10.71
CA THR A 103 -9.28 -7.74 10.43
C THR A 103 -8.64 -7.58 9.05
N LEU A 104 -7.33 -7.77 8.99
CA LEU A 104 -6.56 -7.72 7.77
C LEU A 104 -6.41 -9.14 7.20
N LYS A 105 -6.37 -9.25 5.89
CA LYS A 105 -6.16 -10.52 5.18
C LYS A 105 -4.85 -10.46 4.41
N LYS A 106 -4.15 -11.56 4.32
CA LYS A 106 -2.96 -11.70 3.48
C LYS A 106 -3.38 -12.11 2.07
N ASN A 107 -2.98 -11.33 1.07
CA ASN A 107 -3.25 -11.66 -0.33
C ASN A 107 -2.21 -12.66 -0.88
N ARG A 108 -2.40 -13.12 -2.12
CA ARG A 108 -1.47 -14.05 -2.79
C ARG A 108 -0.05 -13.51 -2.93
N GLY A 109 0.13 -12.20 -2.99
CA GLY A 109 1.43 -11.53 -3.05
C GLY A 109 2.11 -11.38 -1.69
N GLY A 110 1.48 -11.81 -0.59
CA GLY A 110 1.99 -11.71 0.78
C GLY A 110 1.71 -10.37 1.47
N TYR A 111 0.98 -9.44 0.83
CA TYR A 111 0.63 -8.15 1.42
C TYR A 111 -0.64 -8.23 2.26
N LEU A 112 -0.68 -7.45 3.33
CA LEU A 112 -1.91 -7.26 4.09
C LEU A 112 -2.86 -6.32 3.35
N GLU A 113 -4.13 -6.73 3.26
CA GLU A 113 -5.20 -5.98 2.60
C GLU A 113 -6.52 -6.08 3.36
N LEU A 114 -7.44 -5.19 3.04
CA LEU A 114 -8.81 -5.23 3.53
C LEU A 114 -9.79 -4.64 2.52
N ASN A 115 -11.06 -4.95 2.72
CA ASN A 115 -12.15 -4.36 1.98
C ASN A 115 -12.67 -3.10 2.69
N LEU A 116 -12.56 -1.97 2.03
CA LEU A 116 -13.22 -0.73 2.41
C LEU A 116 -14.61 -0.69 1.78
N TYR A 117 -15.61 -0.28 2.55
CA TYR A 117 -16.99 -0.22 2.11
C TYR A 117 -17.47 1.22 1.96
N ARG A 118 -18.03 1.55 0.78
CA ARG A 118 -18.60 2.85 0.49
C ARG A 118 -19.65 2.72 -0.62
N LEU A 119 -20.77 3.43 -0.48
CA LEU A 119 -21.83 3.51 -1.49
C LEU A 119 -22.23 2.12 -2.04
N ASN A 120 -22.50 1.18 -1.13
CA ASN A 120 -22.88 -0.20 -1.45
C ASN A 120 -21.85 -1.01 -2.26
N ARG A 121 -20.58 -0.58 -2.26
CA ARG A 121 -19.49 -1.27 -2.94
C ARG A 121 -18.32 -1.52 -2.01
N PHE A 122 -17.64 -2.63 -2.23
CA PHE A 122 -16.37 -2.94 -1.59
C PHE A 122 -15.22 -2.57 -2.51
N VAL A 123 -14.20 -1.96 -1.94
CA VAL A 123 -12.95 -1.64 -2.63
C VAL A 123 -11.81 -2.22 -1.82
N THR A 124 -11.12 -3.23 -2.37
CA THR A 124 -9.95 -3.82 -1.72
C THR A 124 -8.76 -2.88 -1.82
N ARG A 125 -8.06 -2.68 -0.72
CA ARG A 125 -6.83 -1.87 -0.66
C ARG A 125 -5.80 -2.54 0.23
N THR A 126 -4.54 -2.44 -0.16
CA THR A 126 -3.40 -2.91 0.64
C THR A 126 -3.09 -1.91 1.75
N VAL A 127 -2.71 -2.43 2.93
CA VAL A 127 -2.51 -1.64 4.14
C VAL A 127 -1.35 -0.66 3.99
N HIS A 128 -0.19 -1.09 3.45
CA HIS A 128 0.95 -0.19 3.22
C HIS A 128 0.57 1.05 2.39
N ARG A 129 -0.30 0.88 1.36
CA ARG A 129 -0.76 2.01 0.55
C ARG A 129 -1.68 2.94 1.35
N LEU A 130 -2.55 2.39 2.20
CA LEU A 130 -3.40 3.19 3.07
C LEU A 130 -2.57 3.99 4.09
N VAL A 131 -1.55 3.38 4.69
CA VAL A 131 -0.63 4.04 5.63
C VAL A 131 0.06 5.21 4.94
N MET A 132 0.70 4.96 3.80
CA MET A 132 1.40 6.02 3.07
C MET A 132 0.47 7.16 2.65
N ILE A 133 -0.70 6.85 2.10
CA ILE A 133 -1.68 7.88 1.71
C ILE A 133 -2.17 8.67 2.93
N GLY A 134 -2.52 8.00 4.01
CA GLY A 134 -3.04 8.63 5.23
C GLY A 134 -2.07 9.60 5.86
N PHE A 135 -0.78 9.26 5.90
CA PHE A 135 0.24 10.06 6.57
C PHE A 135 0.95 11.07 5.66
N THR A 136 1.21 10.73 4.40
CA THR A 136 1.84 11.66 3.46
C THR A 136 0.85 12.59 2.78
N ARG A 137 -0.44 12.25 2.79
CA ARG A 137 -1.53 12.95 2.09
C ARG A 137 -1.29 13.07 0.58
N VAL A 138 -0.47 12.17 0.02
CA VAL A 138 -0.10 12.16 -1.40
C VAL A 138 -0.70 10.94 -2.09
N LEU A 139 -1.34 11.19 -3.23
CA LEU A 139 -1.90 10.17 -4.12
C LEU A 139 -0.94 9.95 -5.29
N MET A 140 0.09 9.12 -5.10
CA MET A 140 1.03 8.78 -6.17
C MET A 140 0.59 7.48 -6.84
N SER A 141 0.05 7.58 -8.06
CA SER A 141 -0.40 6.43 -8.84
C SER A 141 0.74 5.72 -9.57
N ASP A 142 1.79 6.44 -9.92
CA ASP A 142 2.95 6.01 -10.69
C ASP A 142 4.08 5.42 -9.83
N LYS A 143 4.00 5.58 -8.49
CA LYS A 143 5.01 5.05 -7.58
C LYS A 143 4.54 3.80 -6.86
N GLN A 144 5.52 2.96 -6.54
CA GLN A 144 5.39 1.80 -5.69
C GLN A 144 5.70 2.17 -4.24
N ILE A 145 5.38 1.28 -3.33
CA ILE A 145 5.78 1.39 -1.92
C ILE A 145 6.69 0.22 -1.61
N ASN A 146 7.88 0.54 -1.14
CA ASN A 146 8.87 -0.42 -0.68
C ASN A 146 8.73 -0.63 0.84
N HIS A 147 8.91 -1.87 1.29
CA HIS A 147 9.13 -2.22 2.69
C HIS A 147 10.64 -2.31 2.90
N LYS A 148 11.21 -1.41 3.70
CA LYS A 148 12.66 -1.30 3.90
C LYS A 148 13.27 -2.59 4.46
N ASP A 149 12.54 -3.30 5.31
CA ASP A 149 12.92 -4.57 5.91
C ASP A 149 12.56 -5.81 5.08
N MET A 150 12.02 -5.64 3.87
CA MET A 150 11.51 -6.71 3.00
C MET A 150 10.29 -7.47 3.53
N ASN A 151 9.81 -7.18 4.74
CA ASN A 151 8.64 -7.81 5.34
C ASN A 151 7.35 -7.11 4.91
N LYS A 152 6.61 -7.72 3.99
CA LYS A 152 5.35 -7.20 3.45
C LYS A 152 4.22 -7.07 4.48
N GLU A 153 4.37 -7.66 5.64
CA GLU A 153 3.40 -7.60 6.75
C GLU A 153 3.73 -6.45 7.73
N ASN A 154 4.97 -5.95 7.71
CA ASN A 154 5.38 -4.82 8.54
C ASN A 154 5.00 -3.50 7.87
N ASN A 155 3.77 -3.06 8.13
CA ASN A 155 3.21 -1.84 7.56
C ASN A 155 3.38 -0.61 8.47
N HIS A 156 4.37 -0.60 9.36
CA HIS A 156 4.73 0.58 10.13
C HIS A 156 5.18 1.70 9.18
N LEU A 157 4.74 2.92 9.43
CA LEU A 157 5.06 4.08 8.58
C LEU A 157 6.57 4.26 8.36
N GLU A 158 7.36 4.07 9.42
CA GLU A 158 8.83 4.19 9.41
C GLU A 158 9.51 3.18 8.48
N ASN A 159 8.85 2.03 8.27
CA ASN A 159 9.33 0.95 7.39
C ASN A 159 8.94 1.15 5.93
N LEU A 160 8.09 2.11 5.61
CA LEU A 160 7.55 2.32 4.27
C LEU A 160 8.18 3.54 3.59
N GLU A 161 8.36 3.44 2.27
CA GLU A 161 8.82 4.55 1.45
C GLU A 161 8.22 4.51 0.04
N TRP A 162 7.98 5.69 -0.54
CA TRP A 162 7.63 5.81 -1.94
C TRP A 162 8.86 5.60 -2.82
N CYS A 163 8.78 4.70 -3.78
CA CYS A 163 9.86 4.41 -4.70
C CYS A 163 9.38 4.21 -6.13
N THR A 164 10.28 4.34 -7.09
CA THR A 164 10.08 3.92 -8.47
C THR A 164 10.20 2.40 -8.58
N ALA A 165 9.67 1.82 -9.66
CA ALA A 165 9.84 0.39 -9.94
C ALA A 165 11.33 0.00 -10.04
N LYS A 166 12.18 0.88 -10.60
CA LYS A 166 13.63 0.66 -10.72
C LYS A 166 14.31 0.57 -9.34
N GLU A 167 13.97 1.51 -8.45
CA GLU A 167 14.52 1.55 -7.08
C GLU A 167 14.06 0.33 -6.27
N ASN A 168 12.78 -0.06 -6.40
CA ASN A 168 12.24 -1.24 -5.73
C ASN A 168 12.94 -2.53 -6.17
N ILE A 169 13.17 -2.70 -7.49
CA ILE A 169 13.92 -3.84 -8.02
C ILE A 169 15.39 -3.79 -7.55
N ALA A 170 16.01 -2.62 -7.50
CA ALA A 170 17.37 -2.47 -7.00
C ALA A 170 17.49 -2.86 -5.52
N HIS A 171 16.52 -2.43 -4.70
CA HIS A 171 16.43 -2.81 -3.29
C HIS A 171 16.25 -4.33 -3.12
N LEU A 172 15.34 -4.94 -3.90
CA LEU A 172 15.12 -6.39 -3.92
C LEU A 172 16.41 -7.15 -4.27
N ARG A 173 17.12 -6.72 -5.32
CA ARG A 173 18.38 -7.35 -5.75
C ARG A 173 19.49 -7.26 -4.71
N LYS A 174 19.56 -6.13 -4.01
CA LYS A 174 20.56 -5.91 -2.96
C LYS A 174 20.34 -6.82 -1.75
N ASN A 175 19.09 -7.06 -1.38
CA ASN A 175 18.73 -7.72 -0.13
C ASN A 175 18.30 -9.19 -0.29
N ASN A 176 18.08 -9.66 -1.52
CA ASN A 176 17.63 -11.03 -1.79
C ASN A 176 18.43 -11.66 -2.95
N LEU A 177 19.63 -12.12 -2.64
CA LEU A 177 20.54 -12.78 -3.61
C LEU A 177 19.93 -14.07 -4.16
N GLU A 178 19.17 -14.81 -3.38
CA GLU A 178 18.53 -16.06 -3.80
C GLU A 178 17.42 -15.79 -4.84
N TYR A 179 16.64 -14.72 -4.68
CA TYR A 179 15.66 -14.31 -5.70
C TYR A 179 16.35 -13.95 -7.02
N VAL A 180 17.51 -13.31 -6.95
CA VAL A 180 18.28 -12.93 -8.14
C VAL A 180 18.85 -14.17 -8.83
N SER A 181 19.44 -15.10 -8.10
CA SER A 181 19.98 -16.35 -8.67
C SER A 181 18.88 -17.19 -9.32
N ASN A 182 17.79 -17.42 -8.60
CA ASN A 182 16.64 -18.20 -9.10
C ASN A 182 15.97 -17.54 -10.33
N SER A 183 15.91 -16.21 -10.40
CA SER A 183 15.34 -15.53 -11.56
C SER A 183 16.26 -15.59 -12.78
N VAL A 184 17.57 -15.52 -12.58
CA VAL A 184 18.56 -15.64 -13.63
C VAL A 184 18.60 -17.08 -14.18
N GLU A 185 18.56 -18.09 -13.32
CA GLU A 185 18.49 -19.49 -13.72
C GLU A 185 17.21 -19.80 -14.52
N LYS A 186 16.06 -19.36 -14.04
CA LYS A 186 14.76 -19.57 -14.73
C LYS A 186 14.65 -18.84 -16.07
N MET A 187 15.39 -17.77 -16.27
CA MET A 187 15.34 -16.96 -17.50
C MET A 187 16.56 -17.15 -18.39
N SER A 188 17.49 -18.04 -18.03
CA SER A 188 18.72 -18.28 -18.79
C SER A 188 18.73 -19.64 -19.48
N GLY A 189 19.39 -19.70 -20.61
CA GLY A 189 19.60 -20.94 -21.34
C GLY A 189 18.31 -21.60 -21.81
N GLU A 190 18.24 -22.92 -21.72
CA GLU A 190 17.08 -23.72 -22.10
C GLU A 190 15.88 -23.57 -21.16
N ASN A 191 16.09 -23.07 -19.92
CA ASN A 191 15.01 -22.75 -18.99
C ASN A 191 14.20 -21.52 -19.40
N ASN A 192 14.68 -20.73 -20.35
CA ASN A 192 13.92 -19.63 -20.92
C ASN A 192 12.85 -20.18 -21.87
N LEU A 193 11.58 -19.95 -21.55
CA LEU A 193 10.42 -20.39 -22.37
C LEU A 193 10.47 -19.96 -23.84
N TYR A 194 11.24 -18.92 -24.17
CA TYR A 194 11.42 -18.40 -25.51
C TYR A 194 12.75 -18.85 -26.15
N SER A 195 13.51 -19.72 -25.49
CA SER A 195 14.75 -20.24 -26.06
C SER A 195 14.46 -21.28 -27.13
N LYS A 196 14.96 -21.04 -28.31
CA LYS A 196 14.94 -22.02 -29.42
C LYS A 196 16.07 -23.06 -29.32
N LEU A 197 17.07 -22.78 -28.52
CA LEU A 197 18.27 -23.60 -28.37
C LEU A 197 18.26 -24.32 -27.03
N LYS A 198 18.79 -25.54 -27.05
CA LYS A 198 19.10 -26.33 -25.86
C LYS A 198 20.61 -26.28 -25.57
N SER A 199 21.02 -26.77 -24.41
CA SER A 199 22.42 -26.84 -24.02
C SER A 199 23.27 -27.62 -25.01
N GLU A 200 22.77 -28.73 -25.57
CA GLU A 200 23.41 -29.54 -26.60
C GLU A 200 23.68 -28.77 -27.88
N ASP A 201 22.72 -27.95 -28.33
CA ASP A 201 22.86 -27.09 -29.50
C ASP A 201 24.00 -26.09 -29.33
N VAL A 202 24.13 -25.53 -28.10
CA VAL A 202 25.19 -24.58 -27.77
C VAL A 202 26.57 -25.24 -27.83
N PHE A 203 26.74 -26.49 -27.36
CA PHE A 203 27.98 -27.23 -27.48
C PHE A 203 28.29 -27.53 -28.95
N THR A 204 27.29 -27.93 -29.73
CA THR A 204 27.44 -28.16 -31.18
C THR A 204 27.89 -26.89 -31.90
N ILE A 205 27.27 -25.74 -31.61
CA ILE A 205 27.62 -24.45 -32.21
C ILE A 205 29.04 -24.03 -31.84
N ARG A 206 29.50 -24.28 -30.61
CA ARG A 206 30.83 -23.91 -30.15
C ARG A 206 31.95 -24.75 -30.82
N ASN A 207 31.67 -26.02 -31.08
CA ASN A 207 32.64 -26.98 -31.62
C ASN A 207 32.56 -27.12 -33.13
N SER A 208 31.58 -26.51 -33.80
CA SER A 208 31.42 -26.61 -35.25
C SER A 208 32.39 -25.71 -36.02
N ASN A 209 32.90 -26.18 -37.13
CA ASN A 209 33.71 -25.41 -38.08
C ASN A 209 32.88 -24.66 -39.14
N GLN A 210 31.55 -24.87 -39.16
CA GLN A 210 30.65 -24.20 -40.12
C GLN A 210 30.58 -22.69 -39.83
N SER A 211 30.23 -21.91 -40.85
CA SER A 211 30.08 -20.46 -40.69
C SER A 211 28.90 -20.10 -39.79
N ASN A 212 28.92 -18.91 -39.23
CA ASN A 212 27.78 -18.41 -38.40
C ASN A 212 26.48 -18.31 -39.21
N LYS A 213 26.56 -18.10 -40.52
CA LYS A 213 25.43 -18.02 -41.43
C LYS A 213 24.80 -19.41 -41.64
N GLU A 214 25.61 -20.43 -41.89
CA GLU A 214 25.13 -21.81 -42.03
C GLU A 214 24.48 -22.32 -40.73
N LEU A 215 25.14 -22.16 -39.60
CA LEU A 215 24.57 -22.56 -38.32
C LEU A 215 23.28 -21.77 -37.95
N SER A 216 23.17 -20.52 -38.39
CA SER A 216 21.96 -19.75 -38.17
C SER A 216 20.74 -20.33 -38.90
N ILE A 217 20.96 -20.96 -40.05
CA ILE A 217 19.91 -21.67 -40.83
C ILE A 217 19.55 -22.97 -40.10
N VAL A 218 20.57 -23.76 -39.72
CA VAL A 218 20.39 -25.06 -39.06
C VAL A 218 19.60 -24.94 -37.76
N PHE A 219 19.92 -23.95 -36.96
CA PHE A 219 19.30 -23.74 -35.60
C PHE A 219 18.15 -22.73 -35.59
N ASP A 220 17.76 -22.20 -36.75
CA ASP A 220 16.70 -21.17 -36.88
C ASP A 220 16.90 -19.99 -35.92
N VAL A 221 18.11 -19.44 -35.86
CA VAL A 221 18.47 -18.28 -35.02
C VAL A 221 19.29 -17.27 -35.83
N LYS A 222 19.36 -16.02 -35.34
CA LYS A 222 20.12 -14.98 -36.04
C LYS A 222 21.64 -15.29 -36.04
N PRO A 223 22.38 -14.99 -37.12
CA PRO A 223 23.84 -15.20 -37.18
C PRO A 223 24.60 -14.49 -36.05
N GLU A 224 24.09 -13.34 -35.58
CA GLU A 224 24.67 -12.62 -34.46
C GLU A 224 24.52 -13.41 -33.14
N GLN A 225 23.44 -14.17 -32.96
CA GLN A 225 23.27 -15.04 -31.81
C GLN A 225 24.30 -16.18 -31.79
N ILE A 226 24.55 -16.82 -32.94
CA ILE A 226 25.62 -17.82 -33.10
C ILE A 226 26.98 -17.21 -32.74
N ARG A 227 27.28 -16.01 -33.26
CA ARG A 227 28.52 -15.29 -32.95
C ARG A 227 28.69 -15.03 -31.44
N ARG A 228 27.60 -14.62 -30.74
CA ARG A 228 27.63 -14.38 -29.30
C ARG A 228 27.83 -15.66 -28.50
N ILE A 229 27.27 -16.80 -28.96
CA ILE A 229 27.45 -18.12 -28.33
C ILE A 229 28.90 -18.56 -28.45
N ARG A 230 29.49 -18.49 -29.63
CA ARG A 230 30.90 -18.84 -29.87
C ARG A 230 31.87 -17.98 -29.09
N LYS A 231 31.56 -16.68 -28.95
CA LYS A 231 32.35 -15.74 -28.11
C LYS A 231 32.05 -15.85 -26.62
N ARG A 232 31.26 -16.84 -26.16
CA ARG A 232 30.82 -17.02 -24.79
C ARG A 232 30.17 -15.77 -24.17
N LYS A 233 29.66 -14.86 -25.02
CA LYS A 233 28.87 -13.69 -24.59
C LYS A 233 27.39 -14.01 -24.32
N ALA A 234 26.90 -15.12 -24.83
CA ALA A 234 25.63 -15.73 -24.52
C ALA A 234 25.86 -17.13 -23.95
N TRP A 235 24.91 -17.67 -23.21
CA TRP A 235 24.99 -18.99 -22.56
C TRP A 235 26.22 -19.13 -21.66
N LYS A 236 26.51 -18.12 -20.87
CA LYS A 236 27.70 -18.03 -20.00
C LYS A 236 27.77 -19.10 -18.91
N HIS A 237 26.62 -19.69 -18.55
CA HIS A 237 26.51 -20.73 -17.54
C HIS A 237 26.95 -22.11 -18.04
N LEU A 238 27.11 -22.30 -19.37
CA LEU A 238 27.70 -23.49 -19.96
C LEU A 238 29.18 -23.20 -20.22
N ASN A 239 30.06 -23.96 -19.58
CA ASN A 239 31.51 -23.90 -19.77
C ASN A 239 31.97 -24.68 -21.00
#